data_474e49ac248a85ccb692c7bf8e1f85a9
#
_entry.id   474e49ac248a85ccb692c7bf8e1f85a9
#
_cell.length_a   1.000
_cell.length_b   1.000
_cell.length_c   1.000
_cell.angle_alpha   90.00
_cell.angle_beta   90.00
_cell.angle_gamma   90.00
#
_symmetry.space_group_name_H-M   'P 1'
#
loop_
_entity.id
_entity.type
_entity.pdbx_description
1 polymer ?
#
loop_
_entity_poly.entity_id
_entity_poly.type
_entity_poly.pdbx_seq_one_letter_code
_entity_poly.pdbx_strand_id
1 'polypeptide(L)'
;IESNVDAWSFRGIFETGGFFMRGEYVFKSKDPAVYNGYVPERGQAALLEMGYVQKGLGIQLNLRGLKWMEFRSSREAVGFEEGLNYLPALTRQHTYALANLRPYATQGNGETGGQLDFYYNFRRNTPLGGRYGWKLQVNFSTYYNLKSTAAGKARFLTLGEELLFRDLNLEVTKKWGPDWKTILFYSMQDFNPQVIGKQPDKFHSHILVGDM
;
A
#
# COMPACT_ATOMS: atom_id res chain seq x y z
N ILE A 1 -16.47 26.45 16.03
CA ILE A 1 -15.85 25.14 15.65
C ILE A 1 -16.89 24.09 15.97
N GLU A 2 -17.30 23.27 14.97
CA GLU A 2 -18.23 22.16 15.20
C GLU A 2 -17.61 21.20 16.23
N SER A 3 -18.41 20.82 17.26
CA SER A 3 -17.93 19.95 18.33
C SER A 3 -17.83 18.50 17.91
N ASN A 4 -18.57 18.09 16.88
CA ASN A 4 -18.66 16.72 16.40
C ASN A 4 -18.02 16.57 15.02
N VAL A 5 -17.42 15.40 14.79
CA VAL A 5 -16.88 14.98 13.49
C VAL A 5 -17.67 13.77 13.01
N ASP A 6 -18.32 13.90 11.87
CA ASP A 6 -19.10 12.84 11.24
C ASP A 6 -18.33 12.18 10.11
N ALA A 7 -18.51 10.87 9.95
CA ALA A 7 -17.99 10.12 8.83
C ALA A 7 -19.05 9.18 8.24
N TRP A 8 -19.07 9.07 6.93
CA TRP A 8 -19.97 8.22 6.16
C TRP A 8 -19.16 7.34 5.21
N SER A 9 -19.56 6.09 5.10
CA SER A 9 -18.92 5.12 4.18
C SER A 9 -19.97 4.49 3.28
N PHE A 10 -19.58 4.32 2.01
CA PHE A 10 -20.33 3.56 1.01
C PHE A 10 -19.43 2.44 0.50
N ARG A 11 -19.95 1.20 0.52
CA ARG A 11 -19.21 0.02 0.08
C ARG A 11 -19.99 -0.77 -0.96
N GLY A 12 -19.28 -1.23 -1.99
CA GLY A 12 -19.80 -2.14 -3.01
C GLY A 12 -18.89 -3.35 -3.20
N ILE A 13 -19.50 -4.51 -3.46
CA ILE A 13 -18.80 -5.78 -3.70
C ILE A 13 -19.42 -6.44 -4.92
N PHE A 14 -18.57 -6.90 -5.83
CA PHE A 14 -18.95 -7.69 -6.99
C PHE A 14 -17.99 -8.89 -7.14
N GLU A 15 -18.53 -10.10 -7.26
CA GLU A 15 -17.73 -11.32 -7.38
C GLU A 15 -18.37 -12.25 -8.42
N THR A 16 -17.57 -12.75 -9.37
CA THR A 16 -18.03 -13.71 -10.38
C THR A 16 -16.86 -14.45 -11.03
N GLY A 17 -16.97 -15.77 -11.22
CA GLY A 17 -16.06 -16.57 -12.06
C GLY A 17 -14.58 -16.46 -11.73
N GLY A 18 -14.22 -16.23 -10.45
CA GLY A 18 -12.84 -16.00 -10.01
C GLY A 18 -12.39 -14.53 -10.06
N PHE A 19 -13.18 -13.65 -10.67
CA PHE A 19 -13.00 -12.20 -10.60
C PHE A 19 -13.70 -11.62 -9.38
N PHE A 20 -13.08 -10.67 -8.72
CA PHE A 20 -13.69 -9.89 -7.65
C PHE A 20 -13.32 -8.40 -7.77
N MET A 21 -14.24 -7.56 -7.33
CA MET A 21 -14.04 -6.12 -7.19
C MET A 21 -14.75 -5.64 -5.94
N ARG A 22 -14.04 -4.90 -5.09
CA ARG A 22 -14.55 -4.30 -3.85
C ARG A 22 -14.16 -2.84 -3.84
N GLY A 23 -15.13 -1.98 -3.61
CA GLY A 23 -14.90 -0.54 -3.54
C GLY A 23 -15.46 0.02 -2.24
N GLU A 24 -14.75 0.99 -1.68
CA GLU A 24 -15.23 1.78 -0.55
C GLU A 24 -14.88 3.25 -0.76
N TYR A 25 -15.85 4.09 -0.51
CA TYR A 25 -15.65 5.53 -0.46
C TYR A 25 -16.10 6.06 0.91
N VAL A 26 -15.22 6.83 1.55
CA VAL A 26 -15.45 7.41 2.87
C VAL A 26 -15.37 8.92 2.79
N PHE A 27 -16.30 9.57 3.44
CA PHE A 27 -16.39 11.01 3.58
C PHE A 27 -16.33 11.38 5.07
N LYS A 28 -15.50 12.36 5.44
CA LYS A 28 -15.40 12.93 6.77
C LYS A 28 -15.74 14.41 6.75
N SER A 29 -16.51 14.88 7.73
CA SER A 29 -16.80 16.30 7.90
C SER A 29 -15.53 17.10 8.20
N LYS A 30 -15.60 18.41 8.24
CA LYS A 30 -14.45 19.27 8.55
C LYS A 30 -13.95 19.00 9.97
N ASP A 31 -12.66 18.80 10.10
CA ASP A 31 -12.01 18.49 11.37
C ASP A 31 -10.68 19.25 11.48
N PRO A 32 -10.72 20.57 11.74
CA PRO A 32 -9.52 21.35 11.95
C PRO A 32 -8.84 20.93 13.25
N ALA A 33 -7.59 20.47 13.15
CA ALA A 33 -6.79 19.95 14.26
C ALA A 33 -5.29 20.21 14.04
N VAL A 34 -4.47 20.06 15.07
CA VAL A 34 -3.01 20.26 14.99
C VAL A 34 -2.38 19.47 13.86
N TYR A 35 -2.76 18.20 13.67
CA TYR A 35 -2.17 17.31 12.66
C TYR A 35 -2.35 17.80 11.21
N ASN A 36 -3.38 18.62 10.93
CA ASN A 36 -3.64 19.19 9.60
C ASN A 36 -3.45 20.72 9.54
N GLY A 37 -2.79 21.30 10.56
CA GLY A 37 -2.57 22.75 10.66
C GLY A 37 -3.87 23.56 10.80
N TYR A 38 -4.89 22.98 11.43
CA TYR A 38 -6.23 23.56 11.60
C TYR A 38 -6.94 23.90 10.29
N VAL A 39 -6.59 23.21 9.20
CA VAL A 39 -7.24 23.41 7.90
C VAL A 39 -8.70 22.88 7.95
N PRO A 40 -9.71 23.73 7.73
CA PRO A 40 -11.12 23.33 7.82
C PRO A 40 -11.60 22.69 6.52
N GLU A 41 -10.90 21.66 6.06
CA GLU A 41 -11.27 20.89 4.88
C GLU A 41 -11.92 19.55 5.24
N ARG A 42 -12.67 19.01 4.29
CA ARG A 42 -13.34 17.71 4.40
C ARG A 42 -12.35 16.58 4.14
N GLY A 43 -12.46 15.50 4.92
CA GLY A 43 -11.73 14.28 4.69
C GLY A 43 -12.40 13.41 3.62
N GLN A 44 -11.58 12.70 2.85
CA GLN A 44 -12.04 11.77 1.81
C GLN A 44 -11.09 10.57 1.73
N ALA A 45 -11.66 9.38 1.60
CA ALA A 45 -10.91 8.17 1.26
C ALA A 45 -11.63 7.41 0.16
N ALA A 46 -10.86 6.82 -0.74
CA ALA A 46 -11.35 5.85 -1.70
C ALA A 46 -10.42 4.65 -1.71
N LEU A 47 -11.00 3.46 -1.64
CA LEU A 47 -10.32 2.18 -1.74
C LEU A 47 -10.97 1.39 -2.87
N LEU A 48 -10.15 0.79 -3.72
CA LEU A 48 -10.58 -0.14 -4.75
C LEU A 48 -9.66 -1.34 -4.73
N GLU A 49 -10.24 -2.50 -4.51
CA GLU A 49 -9.59 -3.80 -4.60
C GLU A 49 -10.22 -4.54 -5.77
N MET A 50 -9.41 -5.05 -6.67
CA MET A 50 -9.87 -5.91 -7.75
C MET A 50 -8.88 -7.02 -8.02
N GLY A 51 -9.36 -8.16 -8.43
CA GLY A 51 -8.48 -9.26 -8.74
C GLY A 51 -9.14 -10.40 -9.47
N TYR A 52 -8.28 -11.29 -9.93
CA TYR A 52 -8.68 -12.52 -10.58
C TYR A 52 -7.86 -13.69 -10.03
N VAL A 53 -8.55 -14.74 -9.63
CA VAL A 53 -7.95 -15.94 -9.06
C VAL A 53 -8.48 -17.16 -9.78
N GLN A 54 -7.56 -17.97 -10.26
CA GLN A 54 -7.86 -19.31 -10.78
C GLN A 54 -6.77 -20.29 -10.35
N LYS A 55 -6.95 -21.58 -10.64
CA LYS A 55 -5.98 -22.61 -10.24
C LYS A 55 -4.57 -22.30 -10.74
N GLY A 56 -3.70 -21.89 -9.82
CA GLY A 56 -2.28 -21.61 -10.06
C GLY A 56 -1.96 -20.19 -10.51
N LEU A 57 -2.95 -19.32 -10.70
CA LEU A 57 -2.77 -17.92 -11.07
C LEU A 57 -3.57 -17.03 -10.12
N GLY A 58 -2.97 -15.94 -9.66
CA GLY A 58 -3.67 -14.84 -9.01
C GLY A 58 -3.04 -13.51 -9.38
N ILE A 59 -3.90 -12.55 -9.60
CA ILE A 59 -3.55 -11.15 -9.79
C ILE A 59 -4.50 -10.30 -8.95
N GLN A 60 -3.97 -9.35 -8.21
CA GLN A 60 -4.75 -8.43 -7.38
C GLN A 60 -4.18 -7.03 -7.49
N LEU A 61 -5.04 -6.07 -7.69
CA LEU A 61 -4.74 -4.65 -7.70
C LEU A 61 -5.52 -3.96 -6.57
N ASN A 62 -4.79 -3.26 -5.71
CA ASN A 62 -5.34 -2.43 -4.65
C ASN A 62 -4.98 -0.98 -4.96
N LEU A 63 -5.97 -0.11 -5.04
CA LEU A 63 -5.78 1.33 -5.21
C LEU A 63 -6.34 2.07 -4.00
N ARG A 64 -5.65 3.11 -3.56
CA ARG A 64 -6.08 3.94 -2.45
C ARG A 64 -5.75 5.41 -2.67
N GLY A 65 -6.69 6.27 -2.32
CA GLY A 65 -6.47 7.69 -2.16
C GLY A 65 -7.02 8.15 -0.81
N LEU A 66 -6.22 8.94 -0.09
CA LEU A 66 -6.55 9.50 1.22
C LEU A 66 -6.33 11.00 1.19
N LYS A 67 -7.25 11.74 1.83
CA LYS A 67 -7.14 13.18 2.07
C LYS A 67 -7.77 13.50 3.41
N TRP A 68 -7.02 14.02 4.39
CA TRP A 68 -7.49 14.45 5.73
C TRP A 68 -8.30 13.36 6.47
N MET A 69 -7.81 12.12 6.48
CA MET A 69 -8.51 10.95 7.05
C MET A 69 -7.98 10.50 8.41
N GLU A 70 -7.15 11.28 9.07
CA GLU A 70 -6.84 11.00 10.46
C GLU A 70 -8.01 11.36 11.37
N PHE A 71 -8.25 10.51 12.38
CA PHE A 71 -9.22 10.73 13.45
C PHE A 71 -8.49 10.67 14.78
N ARG A 72 -8.73 11.67 15.63
CA ARG A 72 -8.14 11.77 16.96
C ARG A 72 -9.21 12.11 17.98
N SER A 73 -9.02 11.68 19.24
CA SER A 73 -9.92 12.01 20.34
C SER A 73 -9.79 13.48 20.76
N SER A 74 -8.60 14.08 20.55
CA SER A 74 -8.36 15.50 20.78
C SER A 74 -7.79 16.18 19.52
N ARG A 75 -8.24 17.39 19.24
CA ARG A 75 -7.71 18.23 18.16
C ARG A 75 -6.30 18.73 18.41
N GLU A 76 -5.87 18.77 19.64
CA GLU A 76 -4.56 19.21 20.09
C GLU A 76 -3.53 18.07 20.13
N ALA A 77 -3.94 16.84 19.89
CA ALA A 77 -3.07 15.67 19.93
C ALA A 77 -1.98 15.72 18.86
N VAL A 78 -0.73 15.42 19.24
CA VAL A 78 0.44 15.46 18.38
C VAL A 78 1.00 14.06 18.14
N GLY A 79 1.73 13.89 17.04
CA GLY A 79 2.35 12.60 16.70
C GLY A 79 1.35 11.48 16.51
N PHE A 80 1.55 10.35 17.17
CA PHE A 80 0.65 9.18 17.18
C PHE A 80 -0.32 9.15 18.37
N GLU A 81 -0.29 10.18 19.18
CA GLU A 81 -1.16 10.27 20.36
C GLU A 81 -2.63 10.36 19.97
N GLU A 82 -3.46 9.70 20.76
CA GLU A 82 -4.92 9.75 20.68
C GLU A 82 -5.51 9.43 19.29
N GLY A 83 -4.78 8.70 18.46
CA GLY A 83 -5.28 8.23 17.16
C GLY A 83 -6.41 7.21 17.37
N LEU A 84 -7.57 7.46 16.76
CA LEU A 84 -8.76 6.60 16.86
C LEU A 84 -8.85 5.61 15.69
N ASN A 85 -8.14 5.85 14.60
CA ASN A 85 -8.15 4.99 13.44
C ASN A 85 -6.75 4.53 13.06
N TYR A 86 -6.68 3.35 12.49
CA TYR A 86 -5.47 2.80 11.90
C TYR A 86 -5.72 2.44 10.43
N LEU A 87 -4.93 3.04 9.55
CA LEU A 87 -4.94 2.76 8.13
C LEU A 87 -3.66 1.99 7.77
N PRO A 88 -3.73 0.65 7.60
CA PRO A 88 -2.56 -0.13 7.27
C PRO A 88 -1.99 0.29 5.91
N ALA A 89 -0.68 0.30 5.79
CA ALA A 89 -0.03 0.50 4.51
C ALA A 89 -0.39 -0.66 3.57
N LEU A 90 -0.75 -0.34 2.32
CA LEU A 90 -0.91 -1.35 1.28
C LEU A 90 0.46 -1.63 0.66
N THR A 91 1.30 -2.31 1.42
CA THR A 91 2.63 -2.75 1.00
C THR A 91 2.83 -4.18 1.47
N ARG A 92 3.66 -4.94 0.75
CA ARG A 92 3.95 -6.30 1.17
C ARG A 92 4.81 -6.29 2.44
N GLN A 93 4.42 -7.08 3.42
CA GLN A 93 5.31 -7.46 4.51
C GLN A 93 6.22 -8.60 4.03
N HIS A 94 7.53 -8.37 4.07
CA HIS A 94 8.51 -9.31 3.57
C HIS A 94 8.86 -10.37 4.61
N THR A 95 9.17 -11.58 4.15
CA THR A 95 9.67 -12.67 4.99
C THR A 95 11.07 -12.35 5.54
N TYR A 96 11.89 -11.64 4.76
CA TYR A 96 13.27 -11.33 5.11
C TYR A 96 13.38 -10.00 5.85
N ALA A 97 14.01 -10.00 7.03
CA ALA A 97 14.14 -8.85 7.90
C ALA A 97 14.79 -7.64 7.20
N LEU A 98 15.80 -7.86 6.36
CA LEU A 98 16.48 -6.80 5.61
C LEU A 98 15.52 -5.99 4.73
N ALA A 99 14.47 -6.61 4.18
CA ALA A 99 13.48 -5.94 3.36
C ALA A 99 12.40 -5.20 4.17
N ASN A 100 12.35 -5.41 5.50
CA ASN A 100 11.41 -4.78 6.43
C ASN A 100 12.05 -3.68 7.30
N LEU A 101 13.31 -3.29 7.04
CA LEU A 101 14.00 -2.29 7.88
C LEU A 101 13.35 -0.91 7.83
N ARG A 102 12.60 -0.61 6.78
CA ARG A 102 11.95 0.69 6.57
C ARG A 102 10.50 0.48 6.13
N PRO A 103 9.61 0.11 7.05
CA PRO A 103 8.21 -0.06 6.74
C PRO A 103 7.58 1.29 6.37
N TYR A 104 6.78 1.29 5.32
CA TYR A 104 6.00 2.45 4.94
C TYR A 104 4.84 2.66 5.91
N ALA A 105 4.65 3.89 6.37
CA ALA A 105 3.50 4.29 7.15
C ALA A 105 2.53 5.11 6.28
N THR A 106 1.25 4.74 6.32
CA THR A 106 0.19 5.44 5.59
C THR A 106 0.12 6.91 5.99
N GLN A 107 0.03 7.79 4.98
CA GLN A 107 -0.12 9.23 5.18
C GLN A 107 -1.60 9.62 5.16
N GLY A 108 -2.24 9.60 6.32
CA GLY A 108 -3.67 9.90 6.47
C GLY A 108 -4.08 11.29 5.99
N ASN A 109 -3.13 12.24 5.99
CA ASN A 109 -3.36 13.61 5.53
C ASN A 109 -3.36 13.76 4.01
N GLY A 110 -2.70 12.85 3.28
CA GLY A 110 -2.74 12.89 1.83
C GLY A 110 -1.77 11.95 1.15
N GLU A 111 -2.30 10.89 0.58
CA GLU A 111 -1.56 10.01 -0.33
C GLU A 111 -2.48 9.43 -1.40
N THR A 112 -1.91 9.11 -2.53
CA THR A 112 -2.54 8.31 -3.57
C THR A 112 -1.56 7.31 -4.12
N GLY A 113 -1.99 6.08 -4.28
CA GLY A 113 -1.15 5.02 -4.80
C GLY A 113 -1.85 3.68 -4.82
N GLY A 114 -1.05 2.62 -4.91
CA GLY A 114 -1.60 1.28 -4.94
C GLY A 114 -0.54 0.20 -4.90
N GLN A 115 -1.04 -1.02 -4.90
CA GLN A 115 -0.27 -2.25 -4.84
C GLN A 115 -0.80 -3.22 -5.87
N LEU A 116 0.11 -3.84 -6.61
CA LEU A 116 -0.16 -4.94 -7.52
C LEU A 116 0.51 -6.20 -7.00
N ASP A 117 -0.26 -7.25 -6.82
CA ASP A 117 0.21 -8.59 -6.50
C ASP A 117 -0.06 -9.54 -7.66
N PHE A 118 0.95 -10.29 -8.01
CA PHE A 118 0.86 -11.34 -9.02
C PHE A 118 1.54 -12.59 -8.50
N TYR A 119 0.87 -13.73 -8.63
CA TYR A 119 1.51 -15.02 -8.43
C TYR A 119 1.13 -16.01 -9.52
N TYR A 120 2.09 -16.88 -9.85
CA TYR A 120 1.88 -17.97 -10.79
C TYR A 120 2.61 -19.24 -10.33
N ASN A 121 1.86 -20.35 -10.31
CA ASN A 121 2.40 -21.67 -9.99
C ASN A 121 2.57 -22.50 -11.27
N PHE A 122 3.79 -22.66 -11.72
CA PHE A 122 4.13 -23.54 -12.84
C PHE A 122 3.93 -24.99 -12.42
N ARG A 123 3.08 -25.69 -13.16
CA ARG A 123 2.67 -27.07 -12.83
C ARG A 123 3.84 -28.04 -12.98
N ARG A 124 3.85 -29.07 -12.11
CA ARG A 124 4.78 -30.21 -12.23
C ARG A 124 4.57 -30.95 -13.54
N ASN A 125 5.63 -31.60 -14.02
CA ASN A 125 5.64 -32.43 -15.22
C ASN A 125 5.17 -31.67 -16.48
N THR A 126 5.47 -30.39 -16.57
CA THR A 126 5.27 -29.56 -17.76
C THR A 126 6.63 -29.02 -18.27
N PRO A 127 6.75 -28.66 -19.57
CA PRO A 127 8.00 -28.13 -20.11
C PRO A 127 8.55 -26.93 -19.33
N LEU A 128 7.67 -26.02 -18.90
CA LEU A 128 8.06 -24.85 -18.12
C LEU A 128 8.22 -25.14 -16.62
N GLY A 129 7.41 -26.02 -16.05
CA GLY A 129 7.43 -26.34 -14.62
C GLY A 129 8.51 -27.34 -14.21
N GLY A 130 8.93 -28.19 -15.14
CA GLY A 130 9.81 -29.32 -14.84
C GLY A 130 9.17 -30.36 -13.90
N ARG A 131 10.00 -31.25 -13.32
CA ARG A 131 9.53 -32.39 -12.48
C ARG A 131 8.76 -31.95 -11.23
N TYR A 132 9.17 -30.85 -10.57
CA TYR A 132 8.64 -30.45 -9.26
C TYR A 132 7.80 -29.17 -9.29
N GLY A 133 7.73 -28.46 -10.44
CA GLY A 133 7.09 -27.17 -10.55
C GLY A 133 7.91 -26.05 -9.88
N TRP A 134 7.45 -24.82 -9.97
CA TRP A 134 8.03 -23.66 -9.29
C TRP A 134 6.96 -22.55 -9.16
N LYS A 135 7.24 -21.56 -8.32
CA LYS A 135 6.35 -20.43 -8.09
C LYS A 135 7.07 -19.15 -8.45
N LEU A 136 6.34 -18.24 -9.05
CA LEU A 136 6.72 -16.86 -9.26
C LEU A 136 5.76 -15.97 -8.50
N GLN A 137 6.30 -15.02 -7.74
CA GLN A 137 5.54 -13.97 -7.08
C GLN A 137 6.17 -12.63 -7.41
N VAL A 138 5.33 -11.68 -7.79
CA VAL A 138 5.71 -10.29 -8.06
C VAL A 138 4.80 -9.40 -7.25
N ASN A 139 5.36 -8.46 -6.53
CA ASN A 139 4.62 -7.41 -5.84
C ASN A 139 5.21 -6.06 -6.22
N PHE A 140 4.35 -5.11 -6.48
CA PHE A 140 4.74 -3.73 -6.74
C PHE A 140 3.82 -2.79 -5.98
N SER A 141 4.38 -1.90 -5.17
CA SER A 141 3.66 -0.88 -4.42
C SER A 141 4.25 0.49 -4.73
N THR A 142 3.41 1.51 -4.88
CA THR A 142 3.88 2.88 -5.04
C THR A 142 2.87 3.89 -4.50
N TYR A 143 3.38 4.92 -3.83
CA TYR A 143 2.59 5.99 -3.22
C TYR A 143 3.21 7.35 -3.49
N TYR A 144 2.35 8.30 -3.76
CA TYR A 144 2.69 9.70 -4.00
C TYR A 144 1.88 10.61 -3.08
N ASN A 145 2.42 11.80 -2.79
CA ASN A 145 1.63 12.86 -2.18
C ASN A 145 0.49 13.31 -3.10
N LEU A 146 -0.44 14.07 -2.58
CA LEU A 146 -1.51 14.67 -3.39
C LEU A 146 -0.98 15.90 -4.13
N LYS A 147 -1.44 16.08 -5.37
CA LYS A 147 -1.21 17.31 -6.12
C LYS A 147 -1.91 18.48 -5.44
N SER A 148 -1.21 19.59 -5.27
CA SER A 148 -1.77 20.84 -4.76
C SER A 148 -2.26 21.75 -5.89
N THR A 149 -3.33 22.49 -5.62
CA THR A 149 -3.76 23.59 -6.50
C THR A 149 -2.83 24.80 -6.34
N ALA A 150 -2.93 25.80 -7.24
CA ALA A 150 -2.23 27.07 -7.09
C ALA A 150 -2.55 27.79 -5.76
N ALA A 151 -3.72 27.52 -5.16
CA ALA A 151 -4.12 28.03 -3.85
C ALA A 151 -3.66 27.14 -2.67
N GLY A 152 -2.77 26.18 -2.91
CA GLY A 152 -2.23 25.29 -1.86
C GLY A 152 -3.18 24.19 -1.38
N LYS A 153 -4.35 24.01 -1.99
CA LYS A 153 -5.32 22.99 -1.59
C LYS A 153 -5.00 21.64 -2.22
N ALA A 154 -4.94 20.58 -1.43
CA ALA A 154 -4.75 19.22 -1.91
C ALA A 154 -5.96 18.74 -2.74
N ARG A 155 -5.70 18.12 -3.89
CA ARG A 155 -6.71 17.53 -4.77
C ARG A 155 -6.80 16.03 -4.52
N PHE A 156 -7.97 15.57 -4.15
CA PHE A 156 -8.23 14.14 -3.89
C PHE A 156 -8.06 13.30 -5.16
N LEU A 157 -7.52 12.07 -5.00
CA LEU A 157 -7.26 11.09 -6.07
C LEU A 157 -6.34 11.61 -7.19
N THR A 158 -5.38 12.45 -6.84
CA THR A 158 -4.35 12.90 -7.78
C THR A 158 -2.97 12.44 -7.36
N LEU A 159 -2.13 12.11 -8.32
CA LEU A 159 -0.70 11.85 -8.08
C LEU A 159 0.05 13.17 -8.08
N GLY A 160 0.67 13.52 -6.97
CA GLY A 160 1.57 14.65 -6.85
C GLY A 160 2.95 14.36 -7.43
N GLU A 161 3.89 15.27 -7.20
CA GLU A 161 5.24 15.17 -7.74
C GLU A 161 6.21 14.42 -6.80
N GLU A 162 5.84 14.31 -5.52
CA GLU A 162 6.67 13.69 -4.50
C GLU A 162 6.33 12.20 -4.37
N LEU A 163 7.28 11.34 -4.74
CA LEU A 163 7.24 9.92 -4.43
C LEU A 163 7.44 9.75 -2.91
N LEU A 164 6.49 9.10 -2.23
CA LEU A 164 6.56 8.78 -0.81
C LEU A 164 7.25 7.44 -0.59
N PHE A 165 6.83 6.43 -1.36
CA PHE A 165 7.31 5.08 -1.25
C PHE A 165 7.13 4.33 -2.57
N ARG A 166 8.08 3.45 -2.88
CA ARG A 166 7.99 2.45 -3.95
C ARG A 166 8.67 1.18 -3.49
N ASP A 167 8.06 0.05 -3.76
CA ASP A 167 8.62 -1.27 -3.47
C ASP A 167 8.30 -2.23 -4.61
N LEU A 168 9.31 -2.81 -5.21
CA LEU A 168 9.20 -3.86 -6.22
C LEU A 168 9.85 -5.12 -5.67
N ASN A 169 9.09 -6.21 -5.63
CA ASN A 169 9.55 -7.49 -5.14
C ASN A 169 9.35 -8.59 -6.17
N LEU A 170 10.36 -9.40 -6.31
CA LEU A 170 10.34 -10.60 -7.13
C LEU A 170 10.78 -11.79 -6.27
N GLU A 171 9.98 -12.84 -6.21
CA GLU A 171 10.31 -14.07 -5.52
C GLU A 171 10.09 -15.28 -6.42
N VAL A 172 11.12 -16.10 -6.55
CA VAL A 172 11.06 -17.35 -7.28
C VAL A 172 11.34 -18.48 -6.29
N THR A 173 10.38 -19.38 -6.12
CA THR A 173 10.52 -20.58 -5.31
C THR A 173 10.60 -21.82 -6.20
N LYS A 174 11.71 -22.53 -6.20
CA LYS A 174 11.93 -23.77 -6.97
C LYS A 174 12.15 -24.94 -6.06
N LYS A 175 11.40 -26.03 -6.27
CA LYS A 175 11.68 -27.35 -5.68
C LYS A 175 12.56 -28.16 -6.63
N TRP A 176 13.64 -28.74 -6.08
CA TRP A 176 14.57 -29.59 -6.81
C TRP A 176 14.41 -31.07 -6.46
N GLY A 177 13.84 -31.35 -5.27
CA GLY A 177 13.58 -32.67 -4.74
C GLY A 177 12.50 -32.65 -3.67
N PRO A 178 12.25 -33.80 -3.01
CA PRO A 178 11.34 -33.85 -1.85
C PRO A 178 11.78 -32.91 -0.72
N ASP A 179 13.09 -32.87 -0.44
CA ASP A 179 13.69 -32.19 0.71
C ASP A 179 14.41 -30.88 0.35
N TRP A 180 14.58 -30.59 -0.94
CA TRP A 180 15.34 -29.44 -1.42
C TRP A 180 14.46 -28.39 -2.12
N LYS A 181 14.58 -27.17 -1.61
CA LYS A 181 13.87 -25.99 -2.12
C LYS A 181 14.83 -24.79 -2.14
N THR A 182 14.85 -24.03 -3.22
CA THR A 182 15.56 -22.74 -3.32
C THR A 182 14.54 -21.62 -3.43
N ILE A 183 14.76 -20.54 -2.70
CA ILE A 183 14.04 -19.28 -2.84
C ILE A 183 15.05 -18.21 -3.26
N LEU A 184 14.77 -17.57 -4.38
CA LEU A 184 15.47 -16.36 -4.82
C LEU A 184 14.53 -15.19 -4.62
N PHE A 185 14.95 -14.23 -3.83
CA PHE A 185 14.18 -13.03 -3.54
C PHE A 185 14.98 -11.79 -3.93
N TYR A 186 14.33 -10.89 -4.66
CA TYR A 186 14.85 -9.57 -4.97
C TYR A 186 13.86 -8.50 -4.55
N SER A 187 14.34 -7.42 -3.94
CA SER A 187 13.55 -6.24 -3.61
C SER A 187 14.30 -4.96 -4.00
N MET A 188 13.58 -4.03 -4.60
CA MET A 188 14.01 -2.66 -4.85
C MET A 188 13.07 -1.72 -4.10
N GLN A 189 13.62 -0.87 -3.23
CA GLN A 189 12.83 0.03 -2.41
C GLN A 189 13.32 1.48 -2.54
N ASP A 190 12.38 2.38 -2.80
CA ASP A 190 12.55 3.83 -2.69
C ASP A 190 11.71 4.34 -1.52
N PHE A 191 12.33 5.05 -0.60
CA PHE A 191 11.67 5.63 0.56
C PHE A 191 12.05 7.10 0.70
N ASN A 192 11.05 7.97 0.81
CA ASN A 192 11.24 9.41 0.97
C ASN A 192 10.90 9.88 2.40
N PRO A 193 11.86 9.88 3.33
CA PRO A 193 11.61 10.30 4.71
C PRO A 193 11.45 11.81 4.87
N GLN A 194 11.79 12.61 3.87
CA GLN A 194 11.63 14.08 3.93
C GLN A 194 10.16 14.47 4.11
N VAL A 195 9.25 13.70 3.50
CA VAL A 195 7.81 13.95 3.58
C VAL A 195 7.21 13.39 4.88
N ILE A 196 7.79 12.30 5.41
CA ILE A 196 7.23 11.54 6.52
C ILE A 196 7.85 11.92 7.87
N GLY A 197 9.13 12.25 7.93
CA GLY A 197 9.87 12.38 9.19
C GLY A 197 10.94 13.47 9.26
N LYS A 198 10.99 14.42 8.32
CA LYS A 198 11.98 15.52 8.29
C LYS A 198 13.45 15.05 8.23
N GLN A 199 13.73 13.85 7.77
CA GLN A 199 15.11 13.41 7.53
C GLN A 199 15.56 13.83 6.12
N PRO A 200 16.84 14.24 5.94
CA PRO A 200 17.27 14.93 4.73
C PRO A 200 17.40 14.06 3.49
N ASP A 201 17.58 12.74 3.62
CA ASP A 201 17.98 11.90 2.50
C ASP A 201 16.89 10.91 2.04
N LYS A 202 16.69 10.85 0.72
CA LYS A 202 15.92 9.79 0.08
C LYS A 202 16.73 8.50 0.10
N PHE A 203 16.10 7.38 0.42
CA PHE A 203 16.74 6.07 0.42
C PHE A 203 16.35 5.29 -0.83
N HIS A 204 17.36 4.68 -1.41
CA HIS A 204 17.21 3.72 -2.48
C HIS A 204 17.99 2.44 -2.11
N SER A 205 17.35 1.29 -2.16
CA SER A 205 17.98 0.03 -1.80
C SER A 205 17.63 -1.10 -2.74
N HIS A 206 18.62 -1.97 -2.98
CA HIS A 206 18.46 -3.26 -3.63
C HIS A 206 18.82 -4.37 -2.66
N ILE A 207 17.97 -5.36 -2.53
CA ILE A 207 18.15 -6.49 -1.63
C ILE A 207 18.01 -7.76 -2.44
N LEU A 208 19.03 -8.61 -2.37
CA LEU A 208 19.02 -9.94 -2.99
C LEU A 208 19.24 -11.00 -1.90
N VAL A 209 18.36 -11.98 -1.83
CA VAL A 209 18.45 -13.10 -0.88
C VAL A 209 18.35 -14.40 -1.63
N GLY A 210 19.27 -15.33 -1.33
CA GLY A 210 19.20 -16.72 -1.71
C GLY A 210 19.01 -17.58 -0.45
N ASP A 211 17.97 -18.41 -0.43
CA ASP A 211 17.62 -19.30 0.66
C ASP A 211 17.48 -20.73 0.12
N MET A 212 17.96 -21.75 0.90
CA MET A 212 17.97 -23.16 0.51
C MET A 212 17.52 -24.08 1.65
#